data_492f38752b37c8b629a808d6a11e3ac4
#
_entry.id   492f38752b37c8b629a808d6a11e3ac4
#
_cell.length_a   1.000
_cell.length_b   1.000
_cell.length_c   1.000
_cell.angle_alpha   90.00
_cell.angle_beta   90.00
_cell.angle_gamma   90.00
#
_symmetry.space_group_name_H-M   'P 1'
#
loop_
_entity.id
_entity.type
_entity.pdbx_description
1 polymer ?
#
loop_
_entity_poly.entity_id
_entity_poly.type
_entity_poly.pdbx_seq_one_letter_code
_entity_poly.pdbx_strand_id
1 'polypeptide(L)'
;MKKIVFEKDITLYKADCLEVMPLLPESSIDLVLCDPPFGITASQWDKIIPFSKMWEEIRRVRKDNAPTALFGSEPFSSLLRCGNLAEFKYDWVWEKSKASNFLLAKKQPLKAHELISIFCNGRTPYYPIMEEGEPYENRTKRGSNWTGVNKVPNPTFRNENKGTRYPRS
;
A
#
# COMPACT_ATOMS: atom_id res chain seq x y z
N MET A 1 10.40 -6.43 -26.36
CA MET A 1 11.04 -6.13 -25.05
C MET A 1 12.41 -5.52 -25.22
N LYS A 2 12.73 -4.42 -24.55
CA LYS A 2 14.09 -3.85 -24.47
C LYS A 2 14.56 -3.91 -23.03
N LYS A 3 15.73 -4.52 -22.77
CA LYS A 3 16.35 -4.62 -21.44
C LYS A 3 17.60 -3.72 -21.44
N ILE A 4 17.73 -2.90 -20.40
CA ILE A 4 18.92 -2.06 -20.16
C ILE A 4 19.38 -2.34 -18.73
N VAL A 5 20.64 -2.77 -18.58
CA VAL A 5 21.28 -2.91 -17.27
C VAL A 5 22.02 -1.61 -17.01
N PHE A 6 21.62 -0.91 -15.95
CA PHE A 6 22.21 0.36 -15.55
C PHE A 6 22.91 0.13 -14.21
N GLU A 7 24.24 0.19 -14.19
CA GLU A 7 25.07 -0.22 -13.06
C GLU A 7 24.87 -1.71 -12.68
N LYS A 8 25.56 -2.20 -11.65
CA LYS A 8 25.49 -3.63 -11.30
C LYS A 8 24.13 -4.06 -10.73
N ASP A 9 23.35 -3.09 -10.21
CA ASP A 9 22.19 -3.38 -9.35
C ASP A 9 20.85 -2.88 -9.92
N ILE A 10 20.84 -2.19 -11.08
CA ILE A 10 19.64 -1.64 -11.68
C ILE A 10 19.40 -2.25 -13.06
N THR A 11 18.25 -2.83 -13.25
CA THR A 11 17.79 -3.32 -14.56
C THR A 11 16.48 -2.64 -14.94
N LEU A 12 16.44 -2.02 -16.12
CA LEU A 12 15.25 -1.40 -16.69
C LEU A 12 14.70 -2.26 -17.82
N TYR A 13 13.38 -2.45 -17.80
CA TYR A 13 12.67 -3.13 -18.88
C TYR A 13 11.67 -2.14 -19.53
N LYS A 14 11.73 -2.02 -20.87
CA LYS A 14 10.70 -1.36 -21.65
C LYS A 14 9.87 -2.44 -22.34
N ALA A 15 8.78 -2.85 -21.70
CA ALA A 15 7.84 -3.86 -22.19
C ALA A 15 6.57 -3.87 -21.34
N ASP A 16 5.59 -4.67 -21.69
CA ASP A 16 4.46 -4.99 -20.84
C ASP A 16 4.95 -5.76 -19.60
N CYS A 17 4.47 -5.40 -18.42
CA CYS A 17 4.87 -6.05 -17.17
C CYS A 17 4.48 -7.55 -17.16
N LEU A 18 3.37 -7.93 -17.80
CA LEU A 18 2.94 -9.32 -17.94
C LEU A 18 3.84 -10.14 -18.88
N GLU A 19 4.66 -9.49 -19.71
CA GLU A 19 5.73 -10.16 -20.50
C GLU A 19 7.04 -10.25 -19.72
N VAL A 20 7.30 -9.31 -18.80
CA VAL A 20 8.56 -9.24 -18.04
C VAL A 20 8.51 -10.10 -16.78
N MET A 21 7.42 -10.03 -16.01
CA MET A 21 7.32 -10.77 -14.76
C MET A 21 7.59 -12.27 -14.90
N PRO A 22 7.10 -12.99 -15.93
CA PRO A 22 7.41 -14.41 -16.12
C PRO A 22 8.90 -14.74 -16.28
N LEU A 23 9.73 -13.74 -16.62
CA LEU A 23 11.19 -13.92 -16.77
C LEU A 23 11.95 -13.75 -15.44
N LEU A 24 11.29 -13.24 -14.42
CA LEU A 24 11.89 -13.06 -13.10
C LEU A 24 11.82 -14.39 -12.34
N PRO A 25 12.88 -14.73 -11.55
CA PRO A 25 12.85 -15.92 -10.72
C PRO A 25 11.70 -15.90 -9.70
N GLU A 26 11.18 -17.05 -9.36
CA GLU A 26 10.21 -17.21 -8.28
C GLU A 26 10.81 -16.77 -6.95
N SER A 27 10.00 -16.20 -6.06
CA SER A 27 10.38 -15.81 -4.70
C SER A 27 11.68 -14.98 -4.64
N SER A 28 11.90 -14.10 -5.62
CA SER A 28 13.13 -13.30 -5.73
C SER A 28 12.94 -11.84 -5.33
N ILE A 29 11.70 -11.34 -5.24
CA ILE A 29 11.37 -9.93 -5.04
C ILE A 29 11.02 -9.66 -3.57
N ASP A 30 11.70 -8.72 -2.95
CA ASP A 30 11.49 -8.31 -1.55
C ASP A 30 10.40 -7.24 -1.38
N LEU A 31 10.11 -6.46 -2.43
CA LEU A 31 9.09 -5.43 -2.46
C LEU A 31 8.58 -5.24 -3.89
N VAL A 32 7.28 -5.22 -4.07
CA VAL A 32 6.65 -4.70 -5.29
C VAL A 32 6.12 -3.29 -4.97
N LEU A 33 6.66 -2.27 -5.64
CA LEU A 33 6.18 -0.89 -5.58
C LEU A 33 5.81 -0.46 -7.00
N CYS A 34 4.54 -0.14 -7.23
CA CYS A 34 4.08 0.15 -8.58
C CYS A 34 2.99 1.21 -8.60
N ASP A 35 3.09 2.09 -9.59
CA ASP A 35 2.03 3.02 -10.01
C ASP A 35 1.41 2.47 -11.31
N PRO A 36 0.39 1.59 -11.22
CA PRO A 36 -0.21 0.96 -12.40
C PRO A 36 -1.15 1.93 -13.13
N PRO A 37 -1.50 1.68 -14.38
CA PRO A 37 -2.52 2.46 -15.06
C PRO A 37 -3.89 2.26 -14.40
N PHE A 38 -4.60 3.38 -14.12
CA PHE A 38 -5.88 3.37 -13.41
C PHE A 38 -7.10 3.28 -14.32
N GLY A 39 -6.92 3.45 -15.66
CA GLY A 39 -8.02 3.47 -16.63
C GLY A 39 -8.93 4.70 -16.51
N ILE A 40 -8.43 5.82 -16.02
CA ILE A 40 -9.19 7.05 -15.77
C ILE A 40 -8.87 8.20 -16.72
N THR A 41 -7.91 8.00 -17.62
CA THR A 41 -7.51 8.99 -18.61
C THR A 41 -7.87 8.55 -20.03
N ALA A 42 -7.86 9.49 -20.98
CA ALA A 42 -8.07 9.19 -22.40
C ALA A 42 -6.82 8.63 -23.10
N SER A 43 -5.72 8.43 -22.38
CA SER A 43 -4.48 7.92 -22.93
C SER A 43 -4.60 6.44 -23.31
N GLN A 44 -4.10 6.06 -24.46
CA GLN A 44 -4.18 4.67 -24.96
C GLN A 44 -3.45 3.65 -24.08
N TRP A 45 -2.43 4.09 -23.34
CA TRP A 45 -1.65 3.27 -22.41
C TRP A 45 -2.34 3.10 -21.05
N ASP A 46 -3.31 3.97 -20.69
CA ASP A 46 -4.00 3.92 -19.40
C ASP A 46 -5.12 2.87 -19.42
N LYS A 47 -4.71 1.61 -19.51
CA LYS A 47 -5.61 0.45 -19.49
C LYS A 47 -5.31 -0.37 -18.25
N ILE A 48 -6.35 -0.66 -17.46
CA ILE A 48 -6.24 -1.49 -16.27
C ILE A 48 -5.63 -2.85 -16.63
N ILE A 49 -4.55 -3.22 -15.93
CA ILE A 49 -3.93 -4.54 -16.05
C ILE A 49 -4.92 -5.59 -15.53
N PRO A 50 -5.14 -6.71 -16.26
CA PRO A 50 -6.03 -7.78 -15.78
C PRO A 50 -5.61 -8.28 -14.41
N PHE A 51 -6.39 -8.02 -13.36
CA PHE A 51 -6.03 -8.27 -11.97
C PHE A 51 -5.67 -9.73 -11.68
N SER A 52 -6.37 -10.68 -12.28
CA SER A 52 -6.08 -12.11 -12.08
C SER A 52 -4.64 -12.46 -12.49
N LYS A 53 -4.23 -12.05 -13.68
CA LYS A 53 -2.87 -12.29 -14.20
C LYS A 53 -1.82 -11.49 -13.42
N MET A 54 -2.12 -10.23 -13.11
CA MET A 54 -1.24 -9.39 -12.32
C MET A 54 -0.96 -10.01 -10.94
N TRP A 55 -1.99 -10.43 -10.22
CA TRP A 55 -1.84 -11.03 -8.90
C TRP A 55 -1.18 -12.41 -8.93
N GLU A 56 -1.43 -13.21 -9.98
CA GLU A 56 -0.74 -14.50 -10.20
C GLU A 56 0.77 -14.29 -10.27
N GLU A 57 1.23 -13.39 -11.15
CA GLU A 57 2.65 -13.12 -11.32
C GLU A 57 3.29 -12.43 -10.11
N ILE A 58 2.61 -11.46 -9.50
CA ILE A 58 3.11 -10.83 -8.27
C ILE A 58 3.33 -11.87 -7.17
N ARG A 59 2.38 -12.78 -6.96
CA ARG A 59 2.53 -13.84 -5.95
C ARG A 59 3.68 -14.78 -6.27
N ARG A 60 3.90 -15.09 -7.54
CA ARG A 60 4.98 -15.97 -7.97
C ARG A 60 6.37 -15.36 -7.72
N VAL A 61 6.55 -14.09 -8.10
CA VAL A 61 7.88 -13.45 -8.05
C VAL A 61 8.27 -12.93 -6.67
N ARG A 62 7.32 -12.54 -5.83
CA ARG A 62 7.61 -11.99 -4.51
C ARG A 62 7.94 -13.10 -3.51
N LYS A 63 8.84 -12.81 -2.56
CA LYS A 63 9.13 -13.65 -1.41
C LYS A 63 7.94 -13.75 -0.46
N ASP A 64 7.93 -14.76 0.39
CA ASP A 64 6.98 -14.85 1.49
C ASP A 64 7.07 -13.60 2.39
N ASN A 65 5.91 -13.09 2.78
CA ASN A 65 5.78 -11.85 3.56
C ASN A 65 6.32 -10.57 2.90
N ALA A 66 6.77 -10.64 1.64
CA ALA A 66 7.14 -9.42 0.90
C ALA A 66 5.91 -8.56 0.63
N PRO A 67 5.94 -7.26 0.95
CA PRO A 67 4.83 -6.37 0.69
C PRO A 67 4.68 -6.02 -0.79
N THR A 68 3.45 -5.75 -1.19
CA THR A 68 3.11 -5.16 -2.47
C THR A 68 2.40 -3.83 -2.20
N ALA A 69 2.97 -2.72 -2.64
CA ALA A 69 2.46 -1.37 -2.49
C ALA A 69 2.02 -0.84 -3.86
N LEU A 70 0.72 -0.63 -4.06
CA LEU A 70 0.16 -0.19 -5.33
C LEU A 70 -0.53 1.15 -5.17
N PHE A 71 -0.10 2.12 -5.98
CA PHE A 71 -0.78 3.40 -6.09
C PHE A 71 -2.15 3.24 -6.71
N GLY A 72 -3.06 4.12 -6.34
CA GLY A 72 -4.40 4.10 -6.85
C GLY A 72 -5.20 5.35 -6.53
N SER A 73 -6.25 5.52 -7.31
CA SER A 73 -7.23 6.58 -7.18
C SER A 73 -8.61 5.96 -7.35
N GLU A 74 -9.62 6.42 -6.62
CA GLU A 74 -10.98 5.92 -6.80
C GLU A 74 -11.52 6.25 -8.22
N PRO A 75 -12.27 5.32 -8.84
CA PRO A 75 -12.77 4.03 -8.34
C PRO A 75 -11.78 2.85 -8.48
N PHE A 76 -10.63 3.04 -9.15
CA PHE A 76 -9.63 1.99 -9.37
C PHE A 76 -9.15 1.34 -8.06
N SER A 77 -8.87 2.14 -7.01
CA SER A 77 -8.41 1.61 -5.71
C SER A 77 -9.40 0.63 -5.09
N SER A 78 -10.70 0.89 -5.20
CA SER A 78 -11.73 -0.03 -4.74
C SER A 78 -11.73 -1.34 -5.51
N LEU A 79 -11.64 -1.29 -6.85
CA LEU A 79 -11.56 -2.47 -7.71
C LEU A 79 -10.30 -3.30 -7.42
N LEU A 80 -9.17 -2.62 -7.26
CA LEU A 80 -7.88 -3.25 -6.92
C LEU A 80 -7.97 -4.04 -5.60
N ARG A 81 -8.51 -3.42 -4.55
CA ARG A 81 -8.69 -4.06 -3.24
C ARG A 81 -9.66 -5.23 -3.30
N CYS A 82 -10.80 -5.08 -3.96
CA CYS A 82 -11.74 -6.18 -4.18
C CYS A 82 -11.12 -7.34 -4.95
N GLY A 83 -10.19 -7.07 -5.87
CA GLY A 83 -9.47 -8.08 -6.65
C GLY A 83 -8.51 -8.95 -5.80
N ASN A 84 -8.13 -8.52 -4.60
CA ASN A 84 -7.25 -9.28 -3.70
C ASN A 84 -7.49 -8.93 -2.22
N LEU A 85 -8.73 -9.01 -1.79
CA LEU A 85 -9.13 -8.66 -0.43
C LEU A 85 -8.45 -9.54 0.63
N ALA A 86 -8.12 -10.78 0.31
CA ALA A 86 -7.47 -11.71 1.23
C ALA A 86 -6.07 -11.23 1.67
N GLU A 87 -5.33 -10.56 0.80
CA GLU A 87 -3.99 -10.07 1.07
C GLU A 87 -3.95 -8.58 1.43
N PHE A 88 -5.06 -7.85 1.26
CA PHE A 88 -5.13 -6.43 1.62
C PHE A 88 -4.91 -6.24 3.12
N LYS A 89 -4.07 -5.25 3.50
CA LYS A 89 -3.72 -4.95 4.89
C LYS A 89 -4.23 -3.57 5.33
N TYR A 90 -3.79 -2.52 4.65
CA TYR A 90 -4.13 -1.13 4.94
C TYR A 90 -3.75 -0.24 3.74
N ASP A 91 -4.18 1.03 3.80
CA ASP A 91 -3.76 2.06 2.86
C ASP A 91 -2.87 3.10 3.53
N TRP A 92 -1.98 3.69 2.74
CA TRP A 92 -1.39 4.99 3.03
C TRP A 92 -2.05 6.06 2.16
N VAL A 93 -2.17 7.26 2.72
CA VAL A 93 -2.63 8.44 1.99
C VAL A 93 -1.41 9.26 1.58
N TRP A 94 -1.18 9.36 0.27
CA TRP A 94 -0.16 10.26 -0.25
C TRP A 94 -0.79 11.61 -0.53
N GLU A 95 -0.49 12.60 0.32
CA GLU A 95 -0.87 13.98 0.11
C GLU A 95 -0.04 14.59 -1.03
N LYS A 96 -0.73 15.21 -1.99
CA LYS A 96 -0.12 15.85 -3.15
C LYS A 96 0.10 17.33 -2.86
N SER A 97 1.25 17.87 -3.27
CA SER A 97 1.55 19.31 -3.15
C SER A 97 0.59 20.19 -3.95
N LYS A 98 -0.05 19.65 -4.99
CA LYS A 98 -1.07 20.33 -5.81
C LYS A 98 -2.27 19.44 -5.98
N ALA A 99 -3.45 20.02 -5.77
CA ALA A 99 -4.71 19.35 -6.04
C ALA A 99 -4.92 19.15 -7.55
N SER A 100 -5.59 18.06 -7.91
CA SER A 100 -5.99 17.74 -9.27
C SER A 100 -7.49 17.94 -9.50
N ASN A 101 -7.99 17.62 -10.70
CA ASN A 101 -9.40 17.73 -11.09
C ASN A 101 -9.95 19.17 -11.13
N PHE A 102 -9.13 20.16 -11.45
CA PHE A 102 -9.55 21.58 -11.47
C PHE A 102 -10.75 21.84 -12.40
N LEU A 103 -10.92 21.07 -13.48
CA LEU A 103 -12.09 21.17 -14.38
C LEU A 103 -13.41 20.84 -13.68
N LEU A 104 -13.35 20.08 -12.58
CA LEU A 104 -14.52 19.68 -11.79
C LEU A 104 -14.71 20.52 -10.52
N ALA A 105 -13.93 21.59 -10.32
CA ALA A 105 -13.94 22.39 -9.10
C ALA A 105 -15.30 23.00 -8.73
N LYS A 106 -16.17 23.20 -9.72
CA LYS A 106 -17.55 23.69 -9.49
C LYS A 106 -18.55 22.58 -9.16
N LYS A 107 -18.16 21.31 -9.26
CA LYS A 107 -19.05 20.15 -9.09
C LYS A 107 -18.65 19.27 -7.89
N GLN A 108 -17.37 19.26 -7.54
CA GLN A 108 -16.84 18.46 -6.44
C GLN A 108 -15.56 19.07 -5.88
N PRO A 109 -15.14 18.70 -4.64
CA PRO A 109 -13.87 19.12 -4.08
C PRO A 109 -12.70 18.70 -4.96
N LEU A 110 -11.64 19.50 -4.97
CA LEU A 110 -10.38 19.15 -5.63
C LEU A 110 -9.71 17.99 -4.90
N LYS A 111 -9.13 17.09 -5.66
CA LYS A 111 -8.44 15.91 -5.11
C LYS A 111 -6.98 16.23 -4.83
N ALA A 112 -6.60 16.19 -3.56
CA ALA A 112 -5.24 16.50 -3.09
C ALA A 112 -4.49 15.26 -2.57
N HIS A 113 -4.98 14.03 -2.84
CA HIS A 113 -4.34 12.80 -2.37
C HIS A 113 -4.48 11.65 -3.36
N GLU A 114 -3.62 10.67 -3.20
CA GLU A 114 -3.73 9.33 -3.76
C GLU A 114 -3.62 8.29 -2.66
N LEU A 115 -4.08 7.08 -2.92
CA LEU A 115 -3.98 5.96 -2.00
C LEU A 115 -2.84 5.05 -2.43
N ILE A 116 -2.14 4.48 -1.46
CA ILE A 116 -1.17 3.41 -1.69
C ILE A 116 -1.67 2.20 -0.91
N SER A 117 -2.27 1.26 -1.61
CA SER A 117 -2.83 0.06 -0.99
C SER A 117 -1.74 -0.98 -0.77
N ILE A 118 -1.64 -1.48 0.46
CA ILE A 118 -0.63 -2.46 0.89
C ILE A 118 -1.25 -3.85 0.95
N PHE A 119 -0.59 -4.79 0.29
CA PHE A 119 -0.97 -6.20 0.25
C PHE A 119 0.21 -7.08 0.69
N CYS A 120 -0.09 -8.17 1.39
CA CYS A 120 0.92 -9.13 1.83
C CYS A 120 0.28 -10.49 2.14
N ASN A 121 0.96 -11.56 1.79
CA ASN A 121 0.60 -12.91 2.23
C ASN A 121 1.19 -13.15 3.63
N GLY A 122 0.40 -12.92 4.68
CA GLY A 122 0.85 -13.06 6.06
C GLY A 122 1.15 -11.71 6.75
N ARG A 123 2.21 -11.64 7.54
CA ARG A 123 2.57 -10.45 8.31
C ARG A 123 3.55 -9.58 7.54
N THR A 124 3.15 -8.36 7.23
CA THR A 124 4.02 -7.37 6.58
C THR A 124 5.18 -6.99 7.50
N PRO A 125 6.44 -6.99 7.04
CA PRO A 125 7.54 -6.34 7.74
C PRO A 125 7.21 -4.87 7.99
N TYR A 126 7.43 -4.40 9.21
CA TYR A 126 7.13 -3.03 9.58
C TYR A 126 8.24 -2.44 10.45
N TYR A 127 8.88 -1.41 9.96
CA TYR A 127 9.99 -0.70 10.60
C TYR A 127 9.59 0.77 10.80
N PRO A 128 8.81 1.10 11.85
CA PRO A 128 8.30 2.45 12.02
C PRO A 128 9.41 3.46 12.31
N ILE A 129 9.37 4.59 11.63
CA ILE A 129 10.13 5.77 12.01
C ILE A 129 9.32 6.48 13.09
N MET A 130 9.80 6.40 14.34
CA MET A 130 9.08 6.94 15.49
C MET A 130 9.11 8.47 15.48
N GLU A 131 7.98 9.08 15.82
CA GLU A 131 7.84 10.54 15.98
C GLU A 131 8.11 10.93 17.43
N GLU A 132 8.68 12.11 17.66
CA GLU A 132 8.81 12.70 19.01
C GLU A 132 7.45 13.23 19.49
N GLY A 133 7.20 13.15 20.78
CA GLY A 133 5.99 13.65 21.40
C GLY A 133 6.13 13.71 22.92
N GLU A 134 5.19 14.38 23.57
CA GLU A 134 5.19 14.48 25.04
C GLU A 134 5.03 13.10 25.70
N PRO A 135 5.82 12.79 26.74
CA PRO A 135 5.64 11.58 27.52
C PRO A 135 4.24 11.49 28.14
N TYR A 136 3.70 10.30 28.25
CA TYR A 136 2.43 10.10 28.95
C TYR A 136 2.36 8.73 29.64
N GLU A 137 1.60 8.69 30.72
CA GLU A 137 1.23 7.45 31.42
C GLU A 137 -0.26 7.15 31.18
N ASN A 138 -0.54 6.05 30.49
CA ASN A 138 -1.91 5.58 30.32
C ASN A 138 -2.25 4.58 31.45
N ARG A 139 -3.11 5.00 32.38
CA ARG A 139 -3.72 4.11 33.38
C ARG A 139 -5.05 3.61 32.85
N THR A 140 -5.06 2.42 32.28
CA THR A 140 -6.34 1.77 31.95
C THR A 140 -7.03 1.37 33.25
N LYS A 141 -8.11 2.07 33.64
CA LYS A 141 -8.92 1.67 34.79
C LYS A 141 -9.56 0.31 34.47
N ARG A 142 -9.37 -0.65 35.38
CA ARG A 142 -10.06 -1.93 35.38
C ARG A 142 -11.57 -1.64 35.42
N GLY A 143 -12.34 -2.03 34.41
CA GLY A 143 -13.80 -1.93 34.42
C GLY A 143 -14.48 -1.06 33.37
N SER A 144 -13.77 -0.48 32.40
CA SER A 144 -14.47 0.09 31.23
C SER A 144 -14.95 -1.07 30.35
N ASN A 145 -16.26 -1.26 30.28
CA ASN A 145 -16.90 -2.15 29.30
C ASN A 145 -16.63 -1.58 27.90
N TRP A 146 -15.47 -1.89 27.35
CA TRP A 146 -15.14 -1.52 25.99
C TRP A 146 -15.85 -2.50 25.06
N THR A 147 -16.96 -2.06 24.49
CA THR A 147 -17.70 -2.78 23.45
C THR A 147 -17.03 -2.63 22.08
N GLY A 148 -15.70 -2.67 22.04
CA GLY A 148 -14.95 -2.61 20.80
C GLY A 148 -14.99 -3.92 20.03
N VAL A 149 -14.87 -3.82 18.72
CA VAL A 149 -14.96 -4.93 17.74
C VAL A 149 -13.86 -6.00 17.95
N ASN A 150 -12.82 -5.70 18.72
CA ASN A 150 -11.71 -6.61 19.00
C ASN A 150 -11.89 -7.29 20.34
N LYS A 151 -12.21 -8.58 20.34
CA LYS A 151 -12.22 -9.49 21.50
C LYS A 151 -10.79 -9.77 21.99
N VAL A 152 -10.00 -8.75 22.32
CA VAL A 152 -8.71 -8.94 22.96
C VAL A 152 -8.94 -8.88 24.45
N PRO A 153 -8.53 -9.91 25.26
CA PRO A 153 -8.57 -9.84 26.69
C PRO A 153 -7.78 -8.61 27.13
N ASN A 154 -8.38 -7.78 27.97
CA ASN A 154 -7.78 -6.54 28.46
C ASN A 154 -6.79 -6.86 29.60
N PRO A 155 -5.49 -7.08 29.33
CA PRO A 155 -4.52 -7.17 30.39
C PRO A 155 -4.33 -5.76 30.95
N THR A 156 -4.15 -5.66 32.26
CA THR A 156 -3.80 -4.43 32.94
C THR A 156 -2.39 -4.01 32.50
N PHE A 157 -2.25 -3.31 31.38
CA PHE A 157 -0.98 -2.73 30.98
C PHE A 157 -0.85 -1.34 31.59
N ARG A 158 0.16 -1.14 32.40
CA ARG A 158 0.78 0.16 32.57
C ARG A 158 1.58 0.43 31.32
N ASN A 159 1.12 1.32 30.49
CA ASN A 159 1.86 1.75 29.31
C ASN A 159 2.47 3.11 29.61
N GLU A 160 3.74 3.10 30.03
CA GLU A 160 4.54 4.30 30.18
C GLU A 160 5.18 4.63 28.84
N ASN A 161 4.75 5.74 28.23
CA ASN A 161 5.34 6.23 26.99
C ASN A 161 6.38 7.31 27.32
N LYS A 162 7.62 7.09 26.88
CA LYS A 162 8.78 7.97 27.14
C LYS A 162 8.93 9.13 26.16
N GLY A 163 7.90 9.46 25.40
CA GLY A 163 7.93 10.57 24.45
C GLY A 163 8.14 10.14 23.00
N THR A 164 7.80 8.88 22.66
CA THR A 164 7.81 8.43 21.28
C THR A 164 6.40 8.05 20.82
N ARG A 165 6.11 8.27 19.54
CA ARG A 165 4.83 7.92 18.91
C ARG A 165 5.07 7.08 17.67
N TYR A 166 4.19 6.10 17.45
CA TYR A 166 4.12 5.44 16.16
C TYR A 166 3.57 6.43 15.11
N PRO A 167 4.10 6.41 13.89
CA PRO A 167 3.59 7.25 12.81
C PRO A 167 2.12 6.92 12.53
N ARG A 168 1.37 7.93 12.11
CA ARG A 168 -0.03 7.80 11.68
C ARG A 168 -0.11 7.81 10.16
N SER A 169 -0.98 6.97 9.62
CA SER A 169 -1.30 6.95 8.17
C SER A 169 -2.29 8.03 7.80
#